data_f06e787d94a8b5a8d8fe24e07ff658d1
#
_entry.id   f06e787d94a8b5a8d8fe24e07ff658d1
#
_cell.length_a   1.000
_cell.length_b   1.000
_cell.length_c   1.000
_cell.angle_alpha   90.00
_cell.angle_beta   90.00
_cell.angle_gamma   90.00
#
_symmetry.space_group_name_H-M   'P 1'
#
loop_
_entity.id
_entity.type
_entity.pdbx_description
1 polymer ?
#
loop_
_entity_poly.entity_id
_entity_poly.type
_entity_poly.pdbx_seq_one_letter_code
_entity_poly.pdbx_strand_id
1 'polypeptide(L)'
;MARMEENAKGIYAGQTPKVKICGIRTLEDVRIINELKPDFAGFVLAPSKRQVSLSELKILIASLDKKIIPVGVFVNQDPDLLLRVVEAGLQILQIHGDEPLEYMRQLKNKILEKHQDHRQVMIWKAVRVGHADRAELNMKAYQGLVDGFVYDKYDPEAYGGTGESFDWNLLQRSQTGQHDKNRGQDIPMILAGGLNEENAASAISLFHPYCLDVSSSVETEGRKDPDKIKRFINRVRA
;
A
#
# COMPACT_ATOMS: atom_id res chain seq x y z
N MET A 1 -27.08 -0.19 24.17
CA MET A 1 -26.10 0.72 23.55
C MET A 1 -24.69 0.15 23.54
N ALA A 2 -24.13 -0.41 24.63
CA ALA A 2 -22.75 -0.96 24.64
C ALA A 2 -22.46 -2.11 23.63
N ARG A 3 -23.44 -2.90 23.21
CA ARG A 3 -23.26 -4.00 22.21
C ARG A 3 -23.21 -3.54 20.74
N MET A 4 -23.52 -2.29 20.44
CA MET A 4 -23.43 -1.73 19.07
C MET A 4 -22.07 -1.10 18.77
N GLU A 5 -21.29 -0.74 19.78
CA GLU A 5 -19.95 -0.16 19.60
C GLU A 5 -18.84 -1.19 19.39
N GLU A 6 -19.05 -2.44 19.84
CA GLU A 6 -18.05 -3.52 19.66
C GLU A 6 -17.95 -4.06 18.24
N ASN A 7 -18.98 -3.90 17.40
CA ASN A 7 -19.00 -4.45 16.02
C ASN A 7 -18.44 -3.48 14.96
N ALA A 8 -17.99 -2.29 15.32
CA ALA A 8 -17.41 -1.32 14.40
C ALA A 8 -15.87 -1.34 14.38
N LYS A 9 -15.23 -2.11 15.27
CA LYS A 9 -13.77 -2.22 15.32
C LYS A 9 -13.31 -3.28 14.31
N GLY A 10 -12.58 -2.86 13.28
CA GLY A 10 -11.95 -3.80 12.32
C GLY A 10 -10.99 -4.78 13.03
N ILE A 11 -10.62 -5.87 12.35
CA ILE A 11 -9.73 -6.95 12.90
C ILE A 11 -8.40 -6.42 13.46
N TYR A 12 -7.98 -5.23 13.05
CA TYR A 12 -6.73 -4.60 13.50
C TYR A 12 -6.93 -3.58 14.63
N ALA A 13 -8.16 -3.43 15.15
CA ALA A 13 -8.44 -2.52 16.25
C ALA A 13 -7.63 -2.91 17.50
N GLY A 14 -6.85 -1.95 18.01
CA GLY A 14 -5.95 -2.17 19.14
C GLY A 14 -4.55 -2.72 18.76
N GLN A 15 -4.29 -3.00 17.48
CA GLN A 15 -2.94 -3.29 17.01
C GLN A 15 -2.25 -2.01 16.51
N THR A 16 -0.95 -1.87 16.77
CA THR A 16 -0.15 -0.79 16.18
C THR A 16 -0.07 -1.00 14.66
N PRO A 17 -0.49 -0.02 13.84
CA PRO A 17 -0.40 -0.15 12.39
C PRO A 17 1.03 -0.34 11.90
N LYS A 18 1.18 -1.05 10.80
CA LYS A 18 2.43 -1.15 10.05
C LYS A 18 2.74 0.17 9.33
N VAL A 19 4.02 0.39 9.01
CA VAL A 19 4.49 1.57 8.27
C VAL A 19 5.12 1.15 6.95
N LYS A 20 4.66 1.76 5.86
CA LYS A 20 5.27 1.66 4.54
C LYS A 20 5.88 3.01 4.14
N ILE A 21 7.15 2.99 3.72
CA ILE A 21 7.82 4.13 3.10
C ILE A 21 7.93 3.86 1.60
N CYS A 22 7.20 4.62 0.79
CA CYS A 22 7.08 4.40 -0.65
C CYS A 22 7.98 5.34 -1.46
N GLY A 23 8.48 4.88 -2.61
CA GLY A 23 9.32 5.66 -3.51
C GLY A 23 10.80 5.64 -3.13
N ILE A 24 11.30 4.51 -2.64
CA ILE A 24 12.72 4.23 -2.43
C ILE A 24 13.39 4.06 -3.78
N ARG A 25 14.46 4.82 -4.07
CA ARG A 25 15.12 4.84 -5.39
C ARG A 25 16.63 4.91 -5.37
N THR A 26 17.24 5.15 -4.22
CA THR A 26 18.70 5.25 -4.09
C THR A 26 19.21 4.36 -2.97
N LEU A 27 20.52 4.00 -2.99
CA LEU A 27 21.16 3.30 -1.89
C LEU A 27 21.15 4.14 -0.59
N GLU A 28 21.15 5.47 -0.70
CA GLU A 28 20.99 6.34 0.45
C GLU A 28 19.62 6.20 1.09
N ASP A 29 18.54 6.15 0.27
CA ASP A 29 17.20 5.87 0.80
C ASP A 29 17.16 4.51 1.52
N VAL A 30 17.80 3.48 0.93
CA VAL A 30 17.89 2.14 1.56
C VAL A 30 18.65 2.21 2.90
N ARG A 31 19.74 2.96 2.98
CA ARG A 31 20.48 3.16 4.22
C ARG A 31 19.59 3.77 5.32
N ILE A 32 18.86 4.84 4.97
CA ILE A 32 17.95 5.53 5.89
C ILE A 32 16.87 4.56 6.41
N ILE A 33 16.21 3.81 5.54
CA ILE A 33 15.14 2.91 6.00
C ILE A 33 15.68 1.68 6.74
N ASN A 34 16.89 1.21 6.44
CA ASN A 34 17.55 0.16 7.20
C ASN A 34 17.84 0.57 8.65
N GLU A 35 18.15 1.86 8.90
CA GLU A 35 18.31 2.41 10.24
C GLU A 35 16.97 2.60 10.96
N LEU A 36 15.96 3.12 10.26
CA LEU A 36 14.66 3.51 10.85
C LEU A 36 13.65 2.37 10.93
N LYS A 37 13.88 1.29 10.18
CA LYS A 37 13.13 0.02 10.23
C LYS A 37 11.60 0.18 10.09
N PRO A 38 11.10 0.74 8.97
CA PRO A 38 9.71 0.58 8.62
C PRO A 38 9.40 -0.90 8.35
N ASP A 39 8.13 -1.28 8.30
CA ASP A 39 7.74 -2.65 8.00
C ASP A 39 7.86 -2.96 6.49
N PHE A 40 7.59 -1.95 5.63
CA PHE A 40 7.58 -2.10 4.18
C PHE A 40 8.39 -1.00 3.48
N ALA A 41 9.06 -1.38 2.39
CA ALA A 41 9.75 -0.47 1.48
C ALA A 41 9.10 -0.52 0.08
N GLY A 42 8.58 0.60 -0.42
CA GLY A 42 7.93 0.69 -1.72
C GLY A 42 8.88 1.15 -2.82
N PHE A 43 8.97 0.38 -3.91
CA PHE A 43 9.74 0.66 -5.13
C PHE A 43 8.76 0.88 -6.28
N VAL A 44 8.83 2.03 -6.95
CA VAL A 44 7.90 2.38 -8.03
C VAL A 44 8.48 1.93 -9.36
N LEU A 45 7.80 1.01 -10.05
CA LEU A 45 8.17 0.54 -11.38
C LEU A 45 7.28 1.12 -12.50
N ALA A 46 6.33 1.97 -12.13
CA ALA A 46 5.51 2.73 -13.06
C ALA A 46 6.17 4.07 -13.43
N PRO A 47 5.84 4.66 -14.60
CA PRO A 47 6.35 5.98 -14.99
C PRO A 47 6.04 7.04 -13.92
N SER A 48 7.07 7.58 -13.31
CA SER A 48 6.97 8.63 -12.29
C SER A 48 8.35 9.23 -11.99
N LYS A 49 8.38 10.35 -11.26
CA LYS A 49 9.65 10.93 -10.74
C LYS A 49 10.37 10.01 -9.73
N ARG A 50 9.72 8.93 -9.27
CA ARG A 50 10.27 7.95 -8.32
C ARG A 50 10.51 6.58 -8.96
N GLN A 51 10.42 6.49 -10.30
CA GLN A 51 10.60 5.24 -11.00
C GLN A 51 12.01 4.67 -10.82
N VAL A 52 12.09 3.37 -10.61
CA VAL A 52 13.31 2.58 -10.67
C VAL A 52 13.22 1.52 -11.78
N SER A 53 14.32 1.24 -12.42
CA SER A 53 14.45 0.13 -13.37
C SER A 53 14.56 -1.22 -12.65
N LEU A 54 14.38 -2.32 -13.37
CA LEU A 54 14.57 -3.67 -12.81
C LEU A 54 16.03 -3.90 -12.33
N SER A 55 17.03 -3.32 -13.00
CA SER A 55 18.43 -3.42 -12.59
C SER A 55 18.70 -2.66 -11.28
N GLU A 56 18.18 -1.45 -11.15
CA GLU A 56 18.26 -0.68 -9.91
C GLU A 56 17.53 -1.38 -8.76
N LEU A 57 16.32 -1.88 -9.01
CA LEU A 57 15.54 -2.64 -8.03
C LEU A 57 16.33 -3.80 -7.42
N LYS A 58 17.01 -4.60 -8.24
CA LYS A 58 17.83 -5.71 -7.77
C LYS A 58 18.93 -5.27 -6.80
N ILE A 59 19.61 -4.16 -7.11
CA ILE A 59 20.68 -3.60 -6.27
C ILE A 59 20.09 -3.10 -4.94
N LEU A 60 18.96 -2.38 -5.00
CA LEU A 60 18.31 -1.81 -3.83
C LEU A 60 17.78 -2.90 -2.89
N ILE A 61 17.13 -3.94 -3.44
CA ILE A 61 16.63 -5.08 -2.63
C ILE A 61 17.79 -5.88 -2.02
N ALA A 62 18.89 -6.08 -2.76
CA ALA A 62 20.05 -6.78 -2.21
C ALA A 62 20.70 -6.05 -1.01
N SER A 63 20.51 -4.72 -0.93
CA SER A 63 21.02 -3.88 0.17
C SER A 63 20.00 -3.66 1.29
N LEU A 64 18.74 -4.12 1.11
CA LEU A 64 17.66 -3.92 2.07
C LEU A 64 17.79 -4.91 3.25
N ASP A 65 17.52 -4.42 4.47
CA ASP A 65 17.41 -5.29 5.66
C ASP A 65 16.30 -6.34 5.42
N LYS A 66 16.61 -7.61 5.68
CA LYS A 66 15.72 -8.76 5.45
C LYS A 66 14.40 -8.71 6.27
N LYS A 67 14.33 -7.86 7.29
CA LYS A 67 13.13 -7.63 8.09
C LYS A 67 12.16 -6.65 7.44
N ILE A 68 12.62 -5.86 6.46
CA ILE A 68 11.82 -4.90 5.72
C ILE A 68 11.27 -5.58 4.46
N ILE A 69 9.96 -5.62 4.30
CA ILE A 69 9.31 -6.30 3.19
C ILE A 69 9.31 -5.39 1.95
N PRO A 70 9.92 -5.83 0.83
CA PRO A 70 9.93 -5.06 -0.41
C PRO A 70 8.61 -5.16 -1.16
N VAL A 71 8.03 -3.99 -1.50
CA VAL A 71 6.76 -3.81 -2.23
C VAL A 71 7.04 -3.14 -3.57
N GLY A 72 6.67 -3.76 -4.68
CA GLY A 72 6.72 -3.14 -6.00
C GLY A 72 5.39 -2.47 -6.35
N VAL A 73 5.43 -1.23 -6.86
CA VAL A 73 4.25 -0.48 -7.30
C VAL A 73 4.19 -0.45 -8.81
N PHE A 74 3.06 -0.89 -9.38
CA PHE A 74 2.84 -1.09 -10.81
C PHE A 74 1.55 -0.39 -11.27
N VAL A 75 1.54 0.07 -12.52
CA VAL A 75 0.37 0.66 -13.18
C VAL A 75 0.27 0.05 -14.56
N ASN A 76 -0.79 -0.70 -14.83
CA ASN A 76 -1.13 -1.29 -16.13
C ASN A 76 0.02 -2.06 -16.79
N GLN A 77 0.81 -2.78 -15.99
CA GLN A 77 1.97 -3.54 -16.47
C GLN A 77 1.58 -4.94 -16.93
N ASP A 78 2.38 -5.51 -17.84
CA ASP A 78 2.23 -6.89 -18.25
C ASP A 78 2.48 -7.85 -17.08
N PRO A 79 1.61 -8.87 -16.83
CA PRO A 79 1.81 -9.86 -15.77
C PRO A 79 3.15 -10.59 -15.84
N ASP A 80 3.70 -10.82 -17.03
CA ASP A 80 5.00 -11.52 -17.17
C ASP A 80 6.18 -10.66 -16.68
N LEU A 81 6.07 -9.32 -16.76
CA LEU A 81 7.02 -8.42 -16.10
C LEU A 81 6.96 -8.57 -14.57
N LEU A 82 5.75 -8.68 -14.02
CA LEU A 82 5.55 -8.81 -12.57
C LEU A 82 6.19 -10.11 -12.04
N LEU A 83 6.14 -11.20 -12.80
CA LEU A 83 6.82 -12.44 -12.41
C LEU A 83 8.34 -12.28 -12.34
N ARG A 84 8.93 -11.53 -13.29
CA ARG A 84 10.40 -11.26 -13.29
C ARG A 84 10.84 -10.41 -12.11
N VAL A 85 10.02 -9.48 -11.65
CA VAL A 85 10.35 -8.64 -10.48
C VAL A 85 10.17 -9.39 -9.17
N VAL A 86 9.27 -10.37 -9.10
CA VAL A 86 9.19 -11.31 -7.98
C VAL A 86 10.50 -12.11 -7.84
N GLU A 87 11.07 -12.58 -8.96
CA GLU A 87 12.37 -13.24 -8.97
C GLU A 87 13.51 -12.32 -8.50
N ALA A 88 13.36 -11.00 -8.67
CA ALA A 88 14.31 -10.02 -8.17
C ALA A 88 14.21 -9.80 -6.64
N GLY A 89 13.22 -10.44 -5.96
CA GLY A 89 13.08 -10.44 -4.51
C GLY A 89 11.89 -9.65 -3.98
N LEU A 90 11.00 -9.11 -4.82
CA LEU A 90 9.75 -8.51 -4.34
C LEU A 90 8.86 -9.57 -3.67
N GLN A 91 8.21 -9.18 -2.58
CA GLN A 91 7.30 -10.03 -1.82
C GLN A 91 5.85 -9.57 -1.94
N ILE A 92 5.62 -8.29 -2.28
CA ILE A 92 4.28 -7.73 -2.49
C ILE A 92 4.24 -7.00 -3.82
N LEU A 93 3.20 -7.28 -4.61
CA LEU A 93 2.88 -6.59 -5.85
C LEU A 93 1.70 -5.64 -5.59
N GLN A 94 1.96 -4.34 -5.55
CA GLN A 94 0.92 -3.31 -5.43
C GLN A 94 0.47 -2.90 -6.83
N ILE A 95 -0.73 -3.32 -7.21
CA ILE A 95 -1.37 -3.06 -8.49
C ILE A 95 -2.17 -1.76 -8.38
N HIS A 96 -1.63 -0.67 -8.95
CA HIS A 96 -2.06 0.71 -8.67
C HIS A 96 -2.78 1.39 -9.84
N GLY A 97 -2.94 0.70 -10.96
CA GLY A 97 -3.64 1.18 -12.15
C GLY A 97 -5.12 0.81 -12.17
N ASP A 98 -5.68 0.82 -13.40
CA ASP A 98 -7.08 0.48 -13.67
C ASP A 98 -7.24 -0.97 -14.14
N GLU A 99 -6.35 -1.86 -13.69
CA GLU A 99 -6.33 -3.26 -14.10
C GLU A 99 -7.68 -3.93 -13.75
N PRO A 100 -8.34 -4.58 -14.75
CA PRO A 100 -9.64 -5.19 -14.56
C PRO A 100 -9.53 -6.46 -13.72
N LEU A 101 -10.67 -6.95 -13.20
CA LEU A 101 -10.75 -8.15 -12.38
C LEU A 101 -10.14 -9.37 -13.07
N GLU A 102 -10.31 -9.50 -14.39
CA GLU A 102 -9.74 -10.60 -15.18
C GLU A 102 -8.21 -10.58 -15.18
N TYR A 103 -7.58 -9.41 -15.25
CA TYR A 103 -6.14 -9.26 -15.08
C TYR A 103 -5.68 -9.78 -13.71
N MET A 104 -6.42 -9.46 -12.64
CA MET A 104 -6.09 -9.91 -11.28
C MET A 104 -6.16 -11.44 -11.16
N ARG A 105 -7.15 -12.07 -11.82
CA ARG A 105 -7.26 -13.55 -11.87
C ARG A 105 -6.06 -14.17 -12.60
N GLN A 106 -5.74 -13.64 -13.78
CA GLN A 106 -4.59 -14.12 -14.56
C GLN A 106 -3.28 -13.95 -13.79
N LEU A 107 -3.06 -12.80 -13.15
CA LEU A 107 -1.87 -12.56 -12.32
C LEU A 107 -1.79 -13.55 -11.17
N LYS A 108 -2.89 -13.76 -10.42
CA LYS A 108 -2.92 -14.70 -9.29
C LYS A 108 -2.60 -16.13 -9.75
N ASN A 109 -3.20 -16.58 -10.84
CA ASN A 109 -2.94 -17.91 -11.41
C ASN A 109 -1.47 -18.07 -11.83
N LYS A 110 -0.91 -17.11 -12.57
CA LYS A 110 0.50 -17.12 -12.97
C LYS A 110 1.47 -17.19 -11.78
N ILE A 111 1.16 -16.45 -10.69
CA ILE A 111 1.97 -16.50 -9.46
C ILE A 111 1.89 -17.89 -8.83
N LEU A 112 0.70 -18.47 -8.72
CA LEU A 112 0.51 -19.80 -8.13
C LEU A 112 1.19 -20.91 -8.95
N GLU A 113 1.13 -20.83 -10.27
CA GLU A 113 1.80 -21.78 -11.18
C GLU A 113 3.32 -21.71 -11.06
N LYS A 114 3.87 -20.51 -10.96
CA LYS A 114 5.33 -20.30 -11.00
C LYS A 114 6.02 -20.49 -9.63
N HIS A 115 5.34 -20.17 -8.54
CA HIS A 115 5.88 -20.20 -7.18
C HIS A 115 5.29 -21.34 -6.34
N GLN A 116 5.46 -22.60 -6.81
CA GLN A 116 5.08 -23.80 -6.05
C GLN A 116 6.01 -24.08 -4.86
N ASP A 117 7.10 -23.34 -4.72
CA ASP A 117 8.14 -23.46 -3.69
C ASP A 117 7.80 -22.82 -2.33
N HIS A 118 6.50 -22.62 -2.05
CA HIS A 118 5.98 -21.99 -0.81
C HIS A 118 6.36 -20.52 -0.61
N ARG A 119 6.94 -19.83 -1.58
CA ARG A 119 7.15 -18.39 -1.51
C ARG A 119 5.82 -17.67 -1.69
N GLN A 120 5.25 -17.18 -0.59
CA GLN A 120 3.99 -16.45 -0.64
C GLN A 120 4.24 -15.04 -1.18
N VAL A 121 3.79 -14.79 -2.43
CA VAL A 121 3.74 -13.45 -3.02
C VAL A 121 2.36 -12.87 -2.78
N MET A 122 2.30 -11.73 -2.10
CA MET A 122 1.05 -11.03 -1.82
C MET A 122 0.70 -10.03 -2.94
N ILE A 123 -0.58 -9.83 -3.16
CA ILE A 123 -1.10 -8.84 -4.11
C ILE A 123 -1.91 -7.80 -3.33
N TRP A 124 -1.52 -6.54 -3.46
CA TRP A 124 -2.30 -5.40 -2.99
C TRP A 124 -2.92 -4.66 -4.17
N LYS A 125 -4.23 -4.36 -4.12
CA LYS A 125 -4.92 -3.60 -5.17
C LYS A 125 -5.22 -2.20 -4.68
N ALA A 126 -4.81 -1.18 -5.44
CA ALA A 126 -5.17 0.20 -5.15
C ALA A 126 -6.61 0.50 -5.53
N VAL A 127 -7.27 1.23 -4.65
CA VAL A 127 -8.62 1.78 -4.80
C VAL A 127 -8.51 3.29 -4.69
N ARG A 128 -8.92 4.01 -5.72
CA ARG A 128 -8.88 5.48 -5.73
C ARG A 128 -10.15 6.02 -5.09
N VAL A 129 -9.99 6.77 -4.01
CA VAL A 129 -11.09 7.39 -3.26
C VAL A 129 -11.33 8.80 -3.78
N GLY A 130 -12.61 9.15 -4.05
CA GLY A 130 -12.99 10.49 -4.51
C GLY A 130 -13.51 10.59 -5.95
N HIS A 131 -13.57 9.49 -6.68
CA HIS A 131 -14.24 9.45 -7.99
C HIS A 131 -15.67 8.92 -7.83
N ALA A 132 -16.67 9.76 -8.13
CA ALA A 132 -18.09 9.47 -7.89
C ALA A 132 -18.60 8.20 -8.60
N ASP A 133 -18.01 7.84 -9.74
CA ASP A 133 -18.49 6.74 -10.59
C ASP A 133 -17.78 5.39 -10.30
N ARG A 134 -16.78 5.35 -9.40
CA ARG A 134 -16.00 4.14 -9.10
C ARG A 134 -16.01 3.75 -7.61
N ALA A 135 -16.84 4.39 -6.79
CA ALA A 135 -16.89 4.17 -5.34
C ALA A 135 -17.42 2.78 -4.94
N GLU A 136 -17.99 2.03 -5.87
CA GLU A 136 -18.41 0.64 -5.68
C GLU A 136 -17.50 -0.33 -6.43
N LEU A 137 -16.19 -0.30 -6.12
CA LEU A 137 -15.41 -1.47 -6.44
C LEU A 137 -16.09 -2.65 -5.71
N ASN A 138 -16.62 -3.60 -6.45
CA ASN A 138 -17.20 -4.79 -5.84
C ASN A 138 -16.08 -5.58 -5.15
N MET A 139 -15.74 -5.19 -3.92
CA MET A 139 -14.63 -5.77 -3.15
C MET A 139 -14.81 -7.28 -2.97
N LYS A 140 -16.06 -7.77 -2.96
CA LYS A 140 -16.36 -9.21 -2.95
C LYS A 140 -15.80 -9.93 -4.19
N ALA A 141 -15.77 -9.26 -5.35
CA ALA A 141 -15.22 -9.87 -6.57
C ALA A 141 -13.70 -10.09 -6.51
N TYR A 142 -12.99 -9.35 -5.64
CA TYR A 142 -11.54 -9.50 -5.43
C TYR A 142 -11.19 -10.48 -4.33
N GLN A 143 -12.18 -11.05 -3.63
CA GLN A 143 -11.95 -12.01 -2.55
C GLN A 143 -11.16 -13.22 -3.09
N GLY A 144 -10.08 -13.58 -2.39
CA GLY A 144 -9.15 -14.65 -2.81
C GLY A 144 -8.18 -14.26 -3.93
N LEU A 145 -8.34 -13.07 -4.55
CA LEU A 145 -7.42 -12.57 -5.58
C LEU A 145 -6.41 -11.58 -5.01
N VAL A 146 -6.76 -10.85 -3.96
CA VAL A 146 -5.90 -9.84 -3.33
C VAL A 146 -5.73 -10.11 -1.84
N ASP A 147 -4.60 -9.69 -1.32
CA ASP A 147 -4.19 -9.84 0.08
C ASP A 147 -4.24 -8.51 0.85
N GLY A 148 -4.66 -7.41 0.19
CA GLY A 148 -4.83 -6.09 0.76
C GLY A 148 -5.41 -5.08 -0.23
N PHE A 149 -6.10 -4.05 0.30
CA PHE A 149 -6.51 -2.89 -0.48
C PHE A 149 -5.76 -1.64 -0.05
N VAL A 150 -5.17 -0.94 -1.03
CA VAL A 150 -4.51 0.35 -0.81
C VAL A 150 -5.49 1.45 -1.18
N TYR A 151 -5.95 2.20 -0.18
CA TYR A 151 -6.83 3.35 -0.38
C TYR A 151 -5.98 4.59 -0.59
N ASP A 152 -6.01 5.13 -1.79
CA ASP A 152 -5.23 6.31 -2.17
C ASP A 152 -6.14 7.42 -2.69
N LYS A 153 -5.67 8.67 -2.59
CA LYS A 153 -6.38 9.82 -3.15
C LYS A 153 -6.53 9.68 -4.66
N TYR A 154 -7.72 9.96 -5.17
CA TYR A 154 -7.90 10.14 -6.61
C TYR A 154 -7.23 11.45 -7.05
N ASP A 155 -6.30 11.36 -7.98
CA ASP A 155 -5.75 12.50 -8.71
C ASP A 155 -5.94 12.23 -10.21
N PRO A 156 -6.68 13.09 -10.95
CA PRO A 156 -6.91 12.89 -12.38
C PRO A 156 -5.63 13.03 -13.23
N GLU A 157 -4.61 13.73 -12.73
CA GLU A 157 -3.39 14.01 -13.47
C GLU A 157 -2.20 13.11 -13.07
N ALA A 158 -2.33 12.36 -11.95
CA ALA A 158 -1.23 11.53 -11.44
C ALA A 158 -1.69 10.22 -10.80
N TYR A 159 -0.94 9.15 -11.00
CA TYR A 159 -1.11 7.89 -10.26
C TYR A 159 -0.40 7.99 -8.89
N GLY A 160 -0.92 8.88 -8.00
CA GLY A 160 -0.46 9.03 -6.61
C GLY A 160 0.70 10.02 -6.40
N GLY A 161 0.90 10.43 -5.14
CA GLY A 161 2.09 11.17 -4.71
C GLY A 161 2.03 12.70 -4.79
N THR A 162 0.86 13.32 -4.92
CA THR A 162 0.70 14.79 -4.94
C THR A 162 0.90 15.46 -3.59
N GLY A 163 0.81 14.70 -2.49
CA GLY A 163 1.08 15.22 -1.13
C GLY A 163 -0.09 15.92 -0.46
N GLU A 164 -1.21 16.12 -1.15
CA GLU A 164 -2.43 16.66 -0.54
C GLU A 164 -3.25 15.54 0.11
N SER A 165 -3.84 15.80 1.30
CA SER A 165 -4.78 14.87 1.92
C SER A 165 -6.11 14.87 1.15
N PHE A 166 -6.72 13.70 0.96
CA PHE A 166 -8.08 13.64 0.45
C PHE A 166 -9.09 13.85 1.59
N ASP A 167 -10.34 14.18 1.22
CA ASP A 167 -11.42 14.27 2.19
C ASP A 167 -11.76 12.88 2.75
N TRP A 168 -11.32 12.61 3.96
CA TRP A 168 -11.56 11.35 4.67
C TRP A 168 -13.04 11.05 4.91
N ASN A 169 -13.92 12.06 4.84
CA ASN A 169 -15.37 11.84 4.90
C ASN A 169 -15.86 11.01 3.71
N LEU A 170 -15.19 11.11 2.55
CA LEU A 170 -15.51 10.28 1.37
C LEU A 170 -15.21 8.80 1.64
N LEU A 171 -14.08 8.51 2.30
CA LEU A 171 -13.73 7.15 2.69
C LEU A 171 -14.67 6.61 3.77
N GLN A 172 -15.04 7.43 4.76
CA GLN A 172 -16.02 7.04 5.76
C GLN A 172 -17.39 6.71 5.15
N ARG A 173 -17.87 7.53 4.21
CA ARG A 173 -19.14 7.27 3.51
C ARG A 173 -19.11 5.98 2.69
N SER A 174 -18.01 5.67 2.02
CA SER A 174 -17.85 4.42 1.28
C SER A 174 -17.82 3.19 2.20
N GLN A 175 -17.36 3.35 3.45
CA GLN A 175 -17.36 2.28 4.45
C GLN A 175 -18.73 2.13 5.15
N THR A 176 -19.49 3.21 5.40
CA THR A 176 -20.78 3.14 6.07
C THR A 176 -21.88 2.50 5.22
N GLY A 177 -21.78 2.58 3.88
CA GLY A 177 -22.68 1.86 2.96
C GLY A 177 -22.43 0.34 2.90
N GLN A 178 -21.33 -0.15 3.44
CA GLN A 178 -20.91 -1.56 3.39
C GLN A 178 -20.94 -2.27 4.73
N HIS A 179 -21.78 -1.85 5.70
CA HIS A 179 -22.10 -2.66 6.89
C HIS A 179 -22.91 -3.93 6.52
N ASP A 180 -22.46 -4.66 5.53
CA ASP A 180 -22.95 -5.99 5.25
C ASP A 180 -22.26 -6.95 6.25
N LYS A 181 -23.04 -7.55 7.16
CA LYS A 181 -22.63 -8.51 8.19
C LYS A 181 -22.01 -9.80 7.62
N ASN A 182 -21.83 -9.87 6.29
CA ASN A 182 -21.21 -10.96 5.54
C ASN A 182 -19.84 -10.57 4.94
N ARG A 183 -19.00 -9.77 5.63
CA ARG A 183 -17.59 -9.62 5.25
C ARG A 183 -16.89 -10.96 5.43
N GLY A 184 -16.86 -11.74 4.36
CA GLY A 184 -15.93 -12.86 4.28
C GLY A 184 -14.51 -12.31 4.34
N GLN A 185 -13.70 -12.82 5.29
CA GLN A 185 -12.30 -12.50 5.58
C GLN A 185 -11.94 -11.01 5.38
N ASP A 186 -11.71 -10.32 6.49
CA ASP A 186 -11.33 -8.90 6.51
C ASP A 186 -10.01 -8.70 5.76
N ILE A 187 -10.10 -8.23 4.51
CA ILE A 187 -8.92 -7.92 3.69
C ILE A 187 -8.22 -6.68 4.30
N PRO A 188 -6.91 -6.74 4.56
CA PRO A 188 -6.15 -5.64 5.15
C PRO A 188 -6.33 -4.31 4.41
N MET A 189 -6.58 -3.24 5.20
CA MET A 189 -6.60 -1.87 4.71
C MET A 189 -5.21 -1.26 4.80
N ILE A 190 -4.66 -0.82 3.67
CA ILE A 190 -3.48 0.01 3.59
C ILE A 190 -3.94 1.43 3.25
N LEU A 191 -3.75 2.38 4.15
CA LEU A 191 -4.18 3.77 3.93
C LEU A 191 -3.01 4.58 3.38
N ALA A 192 -3.24 5.24 2.24
CA ALA A 192 -2.30 6.10 1.52
C ALA A 192 -2.95 7.47 1.23
N GLY A 193 -2.31 8.32 0.43
CA GLY A 193 -2.86 9.59 -0.04
C GLY A 193 -2.80 10.72 0.99
N GLY A 194 -1.72 11.52 0.95
CA GLY A 194 -1.56 12.73 1.77
C GLY A 194 -1.35 12.51 3.26
N LEU A 195 -1.00 11.30 3.68
CA LEU A 195 -0.63 11.02 5.05
C LEU A 195 0.68 11.72 5.43
N ASN A 196 0.74 12.21 6.67
CA ASN A 196 1.90 12.87 7.26
C ASN A 196 1.89 12.70 8.79
N GLU A 197 2.91 13.25 9.48
CA GLU A 197 3.05 13.19 10.93
C GLU A 197 1.83 13.79 11.67
N GLU A 198 1.24 14.86 11.13
CA GLU A 198 0.17 15.60 11.80
C GLU A 198 -1.17 14.85 11.77
N ASN A 199 -1.47 14.16 10.63
CA ASN A 199 -2.76 13.51 10.42
C ASN A 199 -2.76 12.00 10.70
N ALA A 200 -1.58 11.37 10.92
CA ALA A 200 -1.46 9.94 11.14
C ALA A 200 -2.30 9.42 12.31
N ALA A 201 -2.30 10.11 13.47
CA ALA A 201 -3.07 9.68 14.64
C ALA A 201 -4.58 9.72 14.37
N SER A 202 -5.07 10.75 13.68
CA SER A 202 -6.48 10.83 13.29
C SER A 202 -6.86 9.72 12.31
N ALA A 203 -5.98 9.41 11.35
CA ALA A 203 -6.17 8.31 10.40
C ALA A 203 -6.28 6.96 11.14
N ILE A 204 -5.42 6.71 12.11
CA ILE A 204 -5.44 5.49 12.93
C ILE A 204 -6.75 5.39 13.71
N SER A 205 -7.14 6.47 14.39
CA SER A 205 -8.37 6.51 15.21
C SER A 205 -9.65 6.30 14.40
N LEU A 206 -9.70 6.83 13.17
CA LEU A 206 -10.89 6.77 12.31
C LEU A 206 -11.04 5.45 11.55
N PHE A 207 -9.93 4.88 11.08
CA PHE A 207 -9.98 3.78 10.11
C PHE A 207 -9.39 2.47 10.62
N HIS A 208 -8.63 2.48 11.72
CA HIS A 208 -7.91 1.31 12.24
C HIS A 208 -7.18 0.53 11.13
N PRO A 209 -6.35 1.19 10.31
CA PRO A 209 -5.73 0.55 9.14
C PRO A 209 -4.70 -0.49 9.58
N TYR A 210 -4.50 -1.51 8.74
CA TYR A 210 -3.39 -2.44 8.88
C TYR A 210 -2.04 -1.75 8.68
N CYS A 211 -1.97 -0.82 7.70
CA CYS A 211 -0.73 -0.14 7.34
C CYS A 211 -1.00 1.31 6.92
N LEU A 212 -0.12 2.22 7.29
CA LEU A 212 -0.04 3.58 6.77
C LEU A 212 1.09 3.67 5.75
N ASP A 213 0.78 4.14 4.54
CA ASP A 213 1.71 4.29 3.41
C ASP A 213 2.00 5.75 3.13
N VAL A 214 3.26 6.16 3.27
CA VAL A 214 3.70 7.54 3.01
C VAL A 214 4.78 7.60 1.93
N SER A 215 4.77 8.68 1.15
CA SER A 215 5.75 8.91 0.10
C SER A 215 6.30 10.33 0.14
N SER A 216 5.58 11.32 -0.41
CA SER A 216 6.04 12.71 -0.57
C SER A 216 6.16 13.47 0.75
N SER A 217 5.29 13.21 1.73
CA SER A 217 5.29 13.88 3.03
C SER A 217 6.57 13.63 3.85
N VAL A 218 7.29 12.56 3.54
CA VAL A 218 8.57 12.21 4.17
C VAL A 218 9.77 12.50 3.26
N GLU A 219 9.61 13.46 2.34
CA GLU A 219 10.66 13.93 1.44
C GLU A 219 10.99 15.41 1.73
N THR A 220 12.26 15.79 1.49
CA THR A 220 12.73 17.17 1.38
C THR A 220 13.43 17.29 0.04
N GLU A 221 13.02 18.26 -0.80
CA GLU A 221 13.54 18.44 -2.16
C GLU A 221 13.50 17.17 -3.02
N GLY A 222 12.45 16.37 -2.84
CA GLY A 222 12.24 15.11 -3.59
C GLY A 222 13.16 13.96 -3.18
N ARG A 223 13.87 14.03 -2.04
CA ARG A 223 14.69 12.96 -1.44
C ARG A 223 14.12 12.53 -0.11
N LYS A 224 14.28 11.26 0.25
CA LYS A 224 13.85 10.76 1.54
C LYS A 224 14.58 11.49 2.68
N ASP A 225 13.80 12.03 3.62
CA ASP A 225 14.28 12.80 4.77
C ASP A 225 14.23 11.92 6.01
N PRO A 226 15.38 11.57 6.62
CA PRO A 226 15.44 10.66 7.74
C PRO A 226 14.69 11.19 8.98
N ASP A 227 14.69 12.50 9.22
CA ASP A 227 14.01 13.08 10.37
C ASP A 227 12.50 13.04 10.20
N LYS A 228 11.98 13.33 8.99
CA LYS A 228 10.55 13.21 8.69
C LYS A 228 10.08 11.76 8.78
N ILE A 229 10.85 10.81 8.24
CA ILE A 229 10.53 9.38 8.35
C ILE A 229 10.50 8.95 9.81
N LYS A 230 11.50 9.34 10.60
CA LYS A 230 11.59 9.02 12.03
C LYS A 230 10.39 9.55 12.81
N ARG A 231 10.04 10.84 12.61
CA ARG A 231 8.86 11.43 13.26
C ARG A 231 7.58 10.72 12.87
N PHE A 232 7.37 10.41 11.60
CA PHE A 232 6.21 9.67 11.14
C PHE A 232 6.11 8.28 11.78
N ILE A 233 7.19 7.49 11.76
CA ILE A 233 7.24 6.16 12.38
C ILE A 233 6.92 6.25 13.88
N ASN A 234 7.53 7.20 14.59
CA ASN A 234 7.28 7.40 16.01
C ASN A 234 5.81 7.77 16.28
N ARG A 235 5.21 8.62 15.42
CA ARG A 235 3.80 9.01 15.54
C ARG A 235 2.84 7.84 15.35
N VAL A 236 3.15 6.91 14.45
CA VAL A 236 2.34 5.70 14.21
C VAL A 236 2.49 4.68 15.33
N ARG A 237 3.67 4.59 15.95
CA ARG A 237 3.99 3.59 16.98
C ARG A 237 3.77 4.06 18.43
N ALA A 238 3.39 5.33 18.61
CA ALA A 238 3.05 5.90 19.93
C ALA A 238 1.66 5.44 20.41
#